data_cd1feae3c489cd95339cf0c0e4033b22
#
_entry.id   cd1feae3c489cd95339cf0c0e4033b22
#
_cell.length_a   1.000
_cell.length_b   1.000
_cell.length_c   1.000
_cell.angle_alpha   90.00
_cell.angle_beta   90.00
_cell.angle_gamma   90.00
#
_symmetry.space_group_name_H-M   'P 1'
#
loop_
_entity.id
_entity.type
_entity.pdbx_description
1 polymer ?
#
loop_
_entity_poly.entity_id
_entity_poly.type
_entity_poly.pdbx_seq_one_letter_code
_entity_poly.pdbx_strand_id
1 'polypeptide(L)'
;MAKTGETQDRCTQYALDVVSGKITAGEYVRLACQRHLDDIEKSKAAPYKYYFDVEKSEEIINFAEELTIAEGEENEHVTAYPFQCFILGSLNGWRTKEKSYRRFRTSYVQLGRQNGKSFINGILACYYGNFDGYKYGKIFCTATKQDQANIVFDEVAKFINSDEDLSEWFKVHDHNHTIDCLLTHSEIKALSGDTKSLDGHRAYLGIVDEYHAHKTNQMYKLLEGGIKKLKSALISVITTAGFDLKSPCYKLYEYCCNLLKGVFENDSQFVYIAQMDEHDDRYVPENWIKANPILEFDRDALENLIPIAHTARDMGGEDLRDFLVKQLNMWMQWSNSLYIKDIAKWKACAVLKSLKDFRGSKCYVGVDLSSGGDLTSIAIVISFMVEDTKKYFVHTHSFIPSSRVDEHIKTDKVPYDVWIEKGLVTVTETLGGIKTDYKYICLLYRAPSPRDSTSS
;
A
#
# COMPACT_ATOMS: atom_id res chain seq x y z
N MET A 1 -25.69 -29.44 -28.74
CA MET A 1 -26.78 -28.46 -28.61
C MET A 1 -26.21 -27.30 -27.79
N ALA A 2 -25.88 -26.20 -28.45
CA ALA A 2 -25.37 -25.01 -27.80
C ALA A 2 -26.47 -24.41 -26.91
N LYS A 3 -26.24 -24.34 -25.61
CA LYS A 3 -27.04 -23.51 -24.72
C LYS A 3 -26.72 -22.06 -25.06
N THR A 4 -27.68 -21.34 -25.63
CA THR A 4 -27.71 -19.88 -25.65
C THR A 4 -27.96 -19.38 -24.22
N GLY A 5 -26.97 -19.51 -23.36
CA GLY A 5 -26.96 -18.87 -22.07
C GLY A 5 -26.30 -17.50 -22.24
N GLU A 6 -26.87 -16.45 -21.69
CA GLU A 6 -26.23 -15.17 -21.52
C GLU A 6 -24.86 -15.43 -20.88
N THR A 7 -23.80 -14.91 -21.48
CA THR A 7 -22.45 -15.05 -20.94
C THR A 7 -22.43 -14.37 -19.56
N GLN A 8 -22.14 -15.15 -18.53
CA GLN A 8 -22.04 -14.62 -17.16
C GLN A 8 -20.94 -13.57 -17.12
N ASP A 9 -21.17 -12.42 -16.54
CA ASP A 9 -20.20 -11.34 -16.33
C ASP A 9 -19.93 -11.17 -14.83
N ARG A 10 -19.09 -12.05 -14.29
CA ARG A 10 -18.75 -12.08 -12.86
C ARG A 10 -17.98 -10.83 -12.43
N CYS A 11 -17.17 -10.27 -13.33
CA CYS A 11 -16.41 -9.05 -13.07
C CYS A 11 -17.35 -7.86 -12.84
N THR A 12 -18.27 -7.59 -13.76
CA THR A 12 -19.24 -6.50 -13.64
C THR A 12 -20.26 -6.76 -12.52
N GLN A 13 -20.63 -8.02 -12.29
CA GLN A 13 -21.55 -8.38 -11.20
C GLN A 13 -20.95 -8.01 -9.83
N TYR A 14 -19.67 -8.31 -9.61
CA TYR A 14 -18.99 -7.86 -8.37
C TYR A 14 -19.03 -6.34 -8.21
N ALA A 15 -18.75 -5.60 -9.28
CA ALA A 15 -18.78 -4.13 -9.22
C ALA A 15 -20.17 -3.59 -8.87
N LEU A 16 -21.23 -4.18 -9.42
CA LEU A 16 -22.63 -3.84 -9.09
C LEU A 16 -22.97 -4.15 -7.63
N ASP A 17 -22.57 -5.33 -7.15
CA ASP A 17 -22.83 -5.77 -5.78
C ASP A 17 -22.10 -4.88 -4.75
N VAL A 18 -20.88 -4.43 -5.04
CA VAL A 18 -20.12 -3.50 -4.21
C VAL A 18 -20.75 -2.09 -4.21
N VAL A 19 -21.08 -1.56 -5.39
CA VAL A 19 -21.62 -0.19 -5.50
C VAL A 19 -23.03 -0.10 -4.90
N SER A 20 -23.83 -1.16 -5.02
CA SER A 20 -25.16 -1.25 -4.38
C SER A 20 -25.09 -1.46 -2.86
N GLY A 21 -23.92 -1.77 -2.30
CA GLY A 21 -23.74 -2.08 -0.88
C GLY A 21 -24.14 -3.50 -0.48
N LYS A 22 -24.37 -4.40 -1.43
CA LYS A 22 -24.64 -5.82 -1.17
C LYS A 22 -23.38 -6.56 -0.66
N ILE A 23 -22.21 -6.14 -1.13
CA ILE A 23 -20.89 -6.60 -0.65
C ILE A 23 -20.23 -5.48 0.13
N THR A 24 -19.74 -5.80 1.33
CA THR A 24 -19.03 -4.85 2.19
C THR A 24 -17.67 -4.50 1.59
N ALA A 25 -17.40 -3.21 1.35
CA ALA A 25 -16.14 -2.75 0.77
C ALA A 25 -15.73 -1.37 1.25
N GLY A 26 -14.43 -1.12 1.32
CA GLY A 26 -13.86 0.19 1.64
C GLY A 26 -14.02 1.22 0.51
N GLU A 27 -13.76 2.50 0.79
CA GLU A 27 -13.92 3.62 -0.14
C GLU A 27 -13.23 3.34 -1.50
N TYR A 28 -11.98 2.91 -1.49
CA TYR A 28 -11.21 2.74 -2.72
C TYR A 28 -11.67 1.55 -3.58
N VAL A 29 -12.15 0.49 -2.96
CA VAL A 29 -12.77 -0.63 -3.71
C VAL A 29 -14.06 -0.15 -4.36
N ARG A 30 -14.92 0.59 -3.64
CA ARG A 30 -16.14 1.19 -4.22
C ARG A 30 -15.82 2.12 -5.38
N LEU A 31 -14.79 2.96 -5.26
CA LEU A 31 -14.35 3.85 -6.34
C LEU A 31 -13.80 3.08 -7.55
N ALA A 32 -13.06 1.99 -7.32
CA ALA A 32 -12.58 1.12 -8.41
C ALA A 32 -13.74 0.44 -9.17
N CYS A 33 -14.72 -0.06 -8.44
CA CYS A 33 -15.94 -0.66 -9.01
C CYS A 33 -16.78 0.39 -9.76
N GLN A 34 -16.97 1.57 -9.18
CA GLN A 34 -17.69 2.67 -9.83
C GLN A 34 -16.98 3.09 -11.13
N ARG A 35 -15.64 3.23 -11.10
CA ARG A 35 -14.86 3.52 -12.31
C ARG A 35 -15.07 2.47 -13.41
N HIS A 36 -15.14 1.18 -13.06
CA HIS A 36 -15.42 0.11 -14.02
C HIS A 36 -16.79 0.30 -14.66
N LEU A 37 -17.83 0.56 -13.86
CA LEU A 37 -19.20 0.78 -14.35
C LEU A 37 -19.30 2.04 -15.22
N ASP A 38 -18.71 3.14 -14.79
CA ASP A 38 -18.66 4.41 -15.54
C ASP A 38 -17.94 4.22 -16.88
N ASP A 39 -16.88 3.43 -16.91
CA ASP A 39 -16.11 3.18 -18.12
C ASP A 39 -16.86 2.24 -19.08
N ILE A 40 -17.68 1.32 -18.58
CA ILE A 40 -18.63 0.54 -19.41
C ILE A 40 -19.62 1.51 -20.10
N GLU A 41 -20.20 2.45 -19.37
CA GLU A 41 -21.09 3.45 -19.96
C GLU A 41 -20.36 4.33 -21.00
N LYS A 42 -19.16 4.83 -20.68
CA LYS A 42 -18.32 5.59 -21.63
C LYS A 42 -18.01 4.77 -22.89
N SER A 43 -17.84 3.45 -22.76
CA SER A 43 -17.49 2.58 -23.87
C SER A 43 -18.56 2.53 -24.97
N LYS A 44 -19.80 2.86 -24.66
CA LYS A 44 -20.91 2.95 -25.63
C LYS A 44 -20.73 4.13 -26.59
N ALA A 45 -19.95 5.14 -26.21
CA ALA A 45 -19.68 6.32 -27.06
C ALA A 45 -18.49 6.07 -28.02
N ALA A 46 -18.63 6.54 -29.26
CA ALA A 46 -17.61 6.35 -30.30
C ALA A 46 -16.22 6.92 -29.95
N PRO A 47 -16.07 8.11 -29.30
CA PRO A 47 -14.76 8.66 -28.99
C PRO A 47 -13.96 7.88 -27.94
N TYR A 48 -14.63 7.06 -27.10
CA TYR A 48 -13.92 6.31 -26.08
C TYR A 48 -13.14 5.16 -26.68
N LYS A 49 -11.88 5.04 -26.31
CA LYS A 49 -10.91 4.14 -26.96
C LYS A 49 -11.02 2.69 -26.53
N TYR A 50 -11.75 2.40 -25.44
CA TYR A 50 -11.77 1.09 -24.81
C TYR A 50 -13.17 0.50 -24.80
N TYR A 51 -13.24 -0.81 -24.65
CA TYR A 51 -14.47 -1.57 -24.41
C TYR A 51 -14.16 -2.70 -23.43
N PHE A 52 -15.19 -3.19 -22.78
CA PHE A 52 -15.09 -4.35 -21.92
C PHE A 52 -15.52 -5.60 -22.69
N ASP A 53 -14.61 -6.55 -22.80
CA ASP A 53 -14.78 -7.83 -23.47
C ASP A 53 -15.10 -8.88 -22.40
N VAL A 54 -16.39 -9.23 -22.27
CA VAL A 54 -16.86 -10.17 -21.26
C VAL A 54 -16.30 -11.57 -21.50
N GLU A 55 -16.13 -12.00 -22.76
CA GLU A 55 -15.56 -13.32 -23.07
C GLU A 55 -14.11 -13.40 -22.59
N LYS A 56 -13.31 -12.35 -22.86
CA LYS A 56 -11.94 -12.29 -22.35
C LYS A 56 -11.85 -12.18 -20.84
N SER A 57 -12.80 -11.52 -20.20
CA SER A 57 -12.93 -11.49 -18.75
C SER A 57 -13.19 -12.87 -18.17
N GLU A 58 -14.16 -13.59 -18.73
CA GLU A 58 -14.53 -14.92 -18.24
C GLU A 58 -13.49 -16.00 -18.60
N GLU A 59 -12.74 -15.86 -19.73
CA GLU A 59 -11.67 -16.80 -20.08
C GLU A 59 -10.62 -16.95 -18.96
N ILE A 60 -10.11 -15.86 -18.39
CA ILE A 60 -9.11 -15.95 -17.33
C ILE A 60 -9.72 -16.39 -16.00
N ILE A 61 -10.98 -16.06 -15.73
CA ILE A 61 -11.67 -16.49 -14.51
C ILE A 61 -11.94 -17.99 -14.57
N ASN A 62 -12.45 -18.48 -15.70
CA ASN A 62 -12.67 -19.91 -15.91
C ASN A 62 -11.36 -20.69 -15.84
N PHE A 63 -10.29 -20.19 -16.48
CA PHE A 63 -8.96 -20.78 -16.34
C PHE A 63 -8.54 -20.90 -14.87
N ALA A 64 -8.79 -19.87 -14.05
CA ALA A 64 -8.44 -19.92 -12.63
C ALA A 64 -9.22 -21.00 -11.88
N GLU A 65 -10.49 -21.24 -12.22
CA GLU A 65 -11.36 -22.24 -11.56
C GLU A 65 -11.14 -23.68 -12.07
N GLU A 66 -10.53 -23.83 -13.24
CA GLU A 66 -10.10 -25.15 -13.73
C GLU A 66 -8.82 -25.64 -13.03
N LEU A 67 -8.07 -24.73 -12.36
CA LEU A 67 -6.87 -25.12 -11.64
C LEU A 67 -7.20 -25.97 -10.41
N THR A 68 -6.32 -26.92 -10.13
CA THR A 68 -6.37 -27.74 -8.92
C THR A 68 -5.29 -27.29 -7.94
N ILE A 69 -5.64 -27.12 -6.68
CA ILE A 69 -4.68 -26.84 -5.61
C ILE A 69 -4.47 -28.12 -4.82
N ALA A 70 -3.20 -28.58 -4.74
CA ALA A 70 -2.78 -29.68 -3.89
C ALA A 70 -2.35 -29.14 -2.52
N GLU A 71 -3.26 -28.49 -1.79
CA GLU A 71 -3.03 -28.09 -0.39
C GLU A 71 -4.07 -28.79 0.49
N GLY A 72 -3.61 -29.46 1.54
CA GLY A 72 -4.46 -30.22 2.44
C GLY A 72 -4.55 -31.69 2.11
N GLU A 73 -5.68 -32.31 2.49
CA GLU A 73 -5.88 -33.77 2.37
C GLU A 73 -6.42 -34.21 0.99
N GLU A 74 -7.05 -33.30 0.24
CA GLU A 74 -7.69 -33.58 -1.07
C GLU A 74 -7.33 -32.51 -2.09
N ASN A 75 -7.19 -32.93 -3.37
CA ASN A 75 -7.03 -31.99 -4.48
C ASN A 75 -8.41 -31.38 -4.80
N GLU A 76 -8.60 -30.11 -4.50
CA GLU A 76 -9.82 -29.39 -4.78
C GLU A 76 -9.66 -28.43 -5.97
N HIS A 77 -10.71 -28.28 -6.77
CA HIS A 77 -10.76 -27.21 -7.76
C HIS A 77 -10.86 -25.85 -7.07
N VAL A 78 -10.16 -24.88 -7.63
CA VAL A 78 -10.18 -23.51 -7.14
C VAL A 78 -11.55 -22.89 -7.35
N THR A 79 -12.07 -22.24 -6.33
CA THR A 79 -13.20 -21.32 -6.48
C THR A 79 -12.67 -19.88 -6.39
N ALA A 80 -12.77 -19.14 -7.50
CA ALA A 80 -12.34 -17.75 -7.52
C ALA A 80 -13.37 -16.88 -6.76
N TYR A 81 -12.91 -16.22 -5.71
CA TYR A 81 -13.77 -15.28 -4.97
C TYR A 81 -14.17 -14.08 -5.85
N PRO A 82 -15.36 -13.49 -5.64
CA PRO A 82 -15.87 -12.40 -6.48
C PRO A 82 -14.91 -11.21 -6.66
N PHE A 83 -14.13 -10.85 -5.63
CA PHE A 83 -13.13 -9.79 -5.75
C PHE A 83 -11.95 -10.20 -6.64
N GLN A 84 -11.58 -11.48 -6.66
CA GLN A 84 -10.54 -12.02 -7.55
C GLN A 84 -11.06 -12.03 -8.99
N CYS A 85 -12.32 -12.41 -9.20
CA CYS A 85 -12.98 -12.31 -10.50
C CYS A 85 -12.95 -10.87 -11.03
N PHE A 86 -13.19 -9.86 -10.17
CA PHE A 86 -13.12 -8.46 -10.56
C PHE A 86 -11.69 -8.04 -10.96
N ILE A 87 -10.67 -8.45 -10.20
CA ILE A 87 -9.27 -8.10 -10.50
C ILE A 87 -8.81 -8.76 -11.79
N LEU A 88 -8.96 -10.09 -11.90
CA LEU A 88 -8.52 -10.87 -13.06
C LEU A 88 -9.32 -10.48 -14.31
N GLY A 89 -10.64 -10.41 -14.19
CA GLY A 89 -11.54 -10.06 -15.28
C GLY A 89 -11.30 -8.63 -15.78
N SER A 90 -11.09 -7.67 -14.90
CA SER A 90 -10.75 -6.29 -15.31
C SER A 90 -9.43 -6.23 -16.07
N LEU A 91 -8.38 -6.90 -15.59
CA LEU A 91 -7.05 -6.90 -16.23
C LEU A 91 -7.08 -7.56 -17.61
N ASN A 92 -7.89 -8.56 -17.82
CA ASN A 92 -7.99 -9.28 -19.08
C ASN A 92 -9.11 -8.78 -20.00
N GLY A 93 -10.25 -8.34 -19.46
CA GLY A 93 -11.43 -7.97 -20.22
C GLY A 93 -11.39 -6.57 -20.83
N TRP A 94 -10.76 -5.59 -20.18
CA TRP A 94 -10.67 -4.26 -20.77
C TRP A 94 -9.71 -4.20 -21.97
N ARG A 95 -10.23 -3.84 -23.14
CA ARG A 95 -9.51 -3.89 -24.42
C ARG A 95 -9.62 -2.57 -25.20
N THR A 96 -8.64 -2.33 -26.10
CA THR A 96 -8.72 -1.22 -27.07
C THR A 96 -9.64 -1.60 -28.23
N LYS A 97 -10.53 -0.68 -28.68
CA LYS A 97 -11.46 -0.90 -29.79
C LYS A 97 -10.76 -1.19 -31.14
N GLU A 98 -9.58 -0.59 -31.35
CA GLU A 98 -8.90 -0.71 -32.63
C GLU A 98 -8.25 -2.07 -32.87
N LYS A 99 -7.57 -2.63 -31.85
CA LYS A 99 -6.72 -3.83 -32.01
C LYS A 99 -6.89 -4.86 -30.92
N SER A 100 -7.88 -4.71 -30.06
CA SER A 100 -8.13 -5.59 -28.92
C SER A 100 -6.92 -5.81 -28.00
N TYR A 101 -6.00 -4.84 -27.90
CA TYR A 101 -4.91 -4.88 -26.93
C TYR A 101 -5.45 -4.62 -25.52
N ARG A 102 -4.83 -5.21 -24.50
CA ARG A 102 -5.18 -4.90 -23.10
C ARG A 102 -5.04 -3.40 -22.82
N ARG A 103 -6.07 -2.82 -22.18
CA ARG A 103 -6.10 -1.43 -21.74
C ARG A 103 -5.06 -1.14 -20.68
N PHE A 104 -5.06 -1.99 -19.64
CA PHE A 104 -4.21 -1.78 -18.49
C PHE A 104 -2.77 -2.21 -18.76
N ARG A 105 -1.85 -1.28 -18.55
CA ARG A 105 -0.40 -1.46 -18.71
C ARG A 105 0.30 -1.61 -17.38
N THR A 106 -0.33 -1.08 -16.35
CA THR A 106 0.12 -1.17 -14.97
C THR A 106 -1.07 -1.47 -14.08
N SER A 107 -0.84 -2.28 -13.04
CA SER A 107 -1.82 -2.50 -11.99
C SER A 107 -1.21 -2.24 -10.61
N TYR A 108 -2.03 -1.77 -9.70
CA TYR A 108 -1.72 -1.66 -8.28
C TYR A 108 -2.83 -2.35 -7.50
N VAL A 109 -2.48 -3.46 -6.87
CA VAL A 109 -3.41 -4.27 -6.07
C VAL A 109 -2.88 -4.31 -4.64
N GLN A 110 -3.62 -3.73 -3.71
CA GLN A 110 -3.31 -3.74 -2.29
C GLN A 110 -4.37 -4.53 -1.53
N LEU A 111 -3.95 -5.63 -0.92
CA LEU A 111 -4.79 -6.57 -0.18
C LEU A 111 -4.13 -6.92 1.15
N GLY A 112 -4.90 -7.14 2.20
CA GLY A 112 -4.42 -7.70 3.46
C GLY A 112 -3.72 -9.04 3.26
N ARG A 113 -3.06 -9.56 4.30
CA ARG A 113 -2.49 -10.91 4.26
C ARG A 113 -3.57 -11.96 4.05
N GLN A 114 -3.20 -13.10 3.44
CA GLN A 114 -4.09 -14.25 3.21
C GLN A 114 -5.33 -13.97 2.34
N ASN A 115 -5.28 -12.94 1.48
CA ASN A 115 -6.32 -12.66 0.49
C ASN A 115 -5.95 -13.17 -0.92
N GLY A 116 -5.15 -14.22 -1.04
CA GLY A 116 -4.84 -14.85 -2.32
C GLY A 116 -3.99 -14.00 -3.28
N LYS A 117 -3.10 -13.13 -2.78
CA LYS A 117 -2.19 -12.33 -3.62
C LYS A 117 -1.32 -13.19 -4.52
N SER A 118 -0.65 -14.21 -3.95
CA SER A 118 0.22 -15.13 -4.71
C SER A 118 -0.57 -15.94 -5.73
N PHE A 119 -1.78 -16.35 -5.38
CA PHE A 119 -2.73 -17.02 -6.27
C PHE A 119 -3.07 -16.14 -7.50
N ILE A 120 -3.45 -14.88 -7.31
CA ILE A 120 -3.73 -13.93 -8.42
C ILE A 120 -2.50 -13.81 -9.33
N ASN A 121 -1.31 -13.65 -8.75
CA ASN A 121 -0.07 -13.54 -9.52
C ASN A 121 0.27 -14.84 -10.26
N GLY A 122 0.04 -15.99 -9.64
CA GLY A 122 0.23 -17.31 -10.25
C GLY A 122 -0.65 -17.51 -11.47
N ILE A 123 -1.94 -17.15 -11.36
CA ILE A 123 -2.89 -17.19 -12.49
C ILE A 123 -2.44 -16.27 -13.62
N LEU A 124 -2.08 -15.02 -13.31
CA LEU A 124 -1.60 -14.09 -14.33
C LEU A 124 -0.36 -14.62 -15.04
N ALA A 125 0.58 -15.24 -14.30
CA ALA A 125 1.80 -15.80 -14.86
C ALA A 125 1.51 -16.99 -15.79
N CYS A 126 0.69 -17.96 -15.37
CA CYS A 126 0.30 -19.11 -16.18
C CYS A 126 -0.50 -18.67 -17.42
N TYR A 127 -1.54 -17.89 -17.23
CA TYR A 127 -2.45 -17.49 -18.32
C TYR A 127 -1.73 -16.65 -19.37
N TYR A 128 -0.98 -15.61 -18.96
CA TYR A 128 -0.24 -14.75 -19.90
C TYR A 128 1.01 -15.43 -20.47
N GLY A 129 1.52 -16.43 -19.79
CA GLY A 129 2.62 -17.24 -20.29
C GLY A 129 2.21 -18.14 -21.46
N ASN A 130 1.07 -18.80 -21.37
CA ASN A 130 0.73 -19.86 -22.30
C ASN A 130 -0.59 -19.68 -23.06
N PHE A 131 -1.61 -18.97 -22.50
CA PHE A 131 -2.97 -18.95 -23.02
C PHE A 131 -3.41 -17.62 -23.64
N ASP A 132 -2.72 -16.51 -23.38
CA ASP A 132 -3.04 -15.19 -23.95
C ASP A 132 -2.60 -15.03 -25.43
N GLY A 133 -1.93 -16.03 -26.01
CA GLY A 133 -1.54 -16.09 -27.41
C GLY A 133 -0.27 -15.28 -27.78
N TYR A 134 0.37 -14.60 -26.85
CA TYR A 134 1.63 -13.89 -27.08
C TYR A 134 2.82 -14.85 -27.06
N LYS A 135 3.58 -14.91 -28.15
CA LYS A 135 4.72 -15.83 -28.31
C LYS A 135 6.03 -15.21 -27.86
N TYR A 136 6.91 -16.05 -27.30
CA TYR A 136 8.25 -15.68 -26.81
C TYR A 136 8.19 -14.56 -25.74
N GLY A 137 7.12 -14.55 -24.94
CA GLY A 137 6.97 -13.62 -23.81
C GLY A 137 7.94 -13.93 -22.68
N LYS A 138 8.41 -12.86 -22.01
CA LYS A 138 9.17 -13.00 -20.76
C LYS A 138 8.29 -12.55 -19.62
N ILE A 139 8.06 -13.45 -18.68
CA ILE A 139 7.31 -13.23 -17.46
C ILE A 139 8.29 -13.21 -16.28
N PHE A 140 8.36 -12.11 -15.58
CA PHE A 140 9.25 -11.94 -14.43
C PHE A 140 8.46 -11.80 -13.14
N CYS A 141 8.71 -12.73 -12.20
CA CYS A 141 8.24 -12.62 -10.81
C CYS A 141 9.35 -12.00 -9.99
N THR A 142 9.14 -10.78 -9.49
CA THR A 142 10.19 -10.01 -8.82
C THR A 142 9.80 -9.64 -7.39
N ALA A 143 10.77 -9.76 -6.47
CA ALA A 143 10.65 -9.32 -5.09
C ALA A 143 12.01 -8.82 -4.56
N THR A 144 12.04 -8.31 -3.32
CA THR A 144 13.28 -7.82 -2.70
C THR A 144 14.28 -8.92 -2.39
N LYS A 145 13.80 -10.12 -2.10
CA LYS A 145 14.61 -11.32 -1.81
C LYS A 145 14.24 -12.44 -2.75
N GLN A 146 15.19 -13.32 -3.05
CA GLN A 146 14.95 -14.47 -3.92
C GLN A 146 13.84 -15.37 -3.37
N ASP A 147 13.85 -15.68 -2.07
CA ASP A 147 12.83 -16.51 -1.45
C ASP A 147 11.41 -15.94 -1.63
N GLN A 148 11.27 -14.62 -1.62
CA GLN A 148 9.97 -13.97 -1.89
C GLN A 148 9.58 -14.03 -3.37
N ALA A 149 10.53 -13.86 -4.29
CA ALA A 149 10.27 -14.03 -5.72
C ALA A 149 9.89 -15.48 -6.07
N ASN A 150 10.47 -16.44 -5.34
CA ASN A 150 10.16 -17.85 -5.49
C ASN A 150 8.73 -18.20 -5.05
N ILE A 151 8.11 -17.47 -4.12
CA ILE A 151 6.72 -17.74 -3.69
C ILE A 151 5.75 -17.74 -4.88
N VAL A 152 5.86 -16.78 -5.79
CA VAL A 152 5.02 -16.77 -7.00
C VAL A 152 5.39 -17.88 -7.96
N PHE A 153 6.69 -18.18 -8.09
CA PHE A 153 7.16 -19.32 -8.88
C PHE A 153 6.63 -20.65 -8.33
N ASP A 154 6.74 -20.85 -7.02
CA ASP A 154 6.28 -22.08 -6.34
C ASP A 154 4.77 -22.26 -6.49
N GLU A 155 4.00 -21.16 -6.45
CA GLU A 155 2.55 -21.21 -6.69
C GLU A 155 2.22 -21.65 -8.12
N VAL A 156 2.92 -21.10 -9.12
CA VAL A 156 2.80 -21.54 -10.51
C VAL A 156 3.19 -23.00 -10.66
N ALA A 157 4.30 -23.43 -10.04
CA ALA A 157 4.77 -24.79 -10.08
C ALA A 157 3.79 -25.77 -9.42
N LYS A 158 3.14 -25.37 -8.32
CA LYS A 158 2.07 -26.17 -7.68
C LYS A 158 0.90 -26.39 -8.64
N PHE A 159 0.38 -25.34 -9.29
CA PHE A 159 -0.71 -25.47 -10.26
C PHE A 159 -0.33 -26.49 -11.36
N ILE A 160 0.87 -26.33 -11.94
CA ILE A 160 1.33 -27.22 -13.01
C ILE A 160 1.46 -28.67 -12.54
N ASN A 161 2.06 -28.88 -11.36
CA ASN A 161 2.33 -30.22 -10.85
C ASN A 161 1.06 -30.94 -10.32
N SER A 162 0.01 -30.18 -10.01
CA SER A 162 -1.26 -30.72 -9.49
C SER A 162 -2.25 -31.07 -10.58
N ASP A 163 -1.96 -30.71 -11.84
CA ASP A 163 -2.87 -30.89 -12.97
C ASP A 163 -2.11 -31.58 -14.13
N GLU A 164 -2.61 -32.75 -14.53
CA GLU A 164 -1.97 -33.57 -15.60
C GLU A 164 -2.00 -32.83 -16.94
N ASP A 165 -3.11 -32.15 -17.28
CA ASP A 165 -3.27 -31.43 -18.55
C ASP A 165 -2.32 -30.22 -18.62
N LEU A 166 -2.18 -29.48 -17.51
CA LEU A 166 -1.23 -28.36 -17.45
C LEU A 166 0.23 -28.85 -17.56
N SER A 167 0.55 -29.97 -16.97
CA SER A 167 1.92 -30.53 -17.01
C SER A 167 2.41 -30.84 -18.43
N GLU A 168 1.47 -31.09 -19.37
CA GLU A 168 1.81 -31.27 -20.79
C GLU A 168 2.20 -29.95 -21.49
N TRP A 169 1.77 -28.81 -20.96
CA TRP A 169 1.97 -27.49 -21.60
C TRP A 169 3.01 -26.61 -20.93
N PHE A 170 3.57 -27.08 -19.84
CA PHE A 170 4.64 -26.38 -19.12
C PHE A 170 5.78 -27.32 -18.76
N LYS A 171 6.98 -26.78 -18.63
CA LYS A 171 8.13 -27.51 -18.11
C LYS A 171 8.79 -26.73 -16.97
N VAL A 172 8.67 -27.26 -15.77
CA VAL A 172 9.23 -26.66 -14.55
C VAL A 172 10.71 -27.06 -14.42
N HIS A 173 11.55 -26.08 -14.11
CA HIS A 173 12.98 -26.23 -13.85
C HIS A 173 13.31 -25.67 -12.45
N ASP A 174 13.19 -26.49 -11.42
CA ASP A 174 13.35 -26.08 -10.01
C ASP A 174 14.75 -25.53 -9.71
N HIS A 175 15.80 -26.06 -10.34
CA HIS A 175 17.19 -25.69 -10.04
C HIS A 175 17.54 -24.24 -10.39
N ASN A 176 16.84 -23.63 -11.32
CA ASN A 176 17.06 -22.23 -11.76
C ASN A 176 15.82 -21.35 -11.64
N HIS A 177 14.73 -21.88 -11.04
CA HIS A 177 13.44 -21.22 -10.86
C HIS A 177 12.89 -20.60 -12.15
N THR A 178 12.84 -21.45 -13.21
CA THR A 178 12.24 -21.07 -14.50
C THR A 178 11.18 -22.09 -14.92
N ILE A 179 10.17 -21.63 -15.66
CA ILE A 179 9.15 -22.46 -16.27
C ILE A 179 9.07 -22.10 -17.75
N ASP A 180 9.20 -23.10 -18.61
CA ASP A 180 8.99 -22.97 -20.05
C ASP A 180 7.51 -23.17 -20.36
N CYS A 181 6.90 -22.21 -21.06
CA CYS A 181 5.53 -22.26 -21.58
C CYS A 181 5.56 -22.84 -22.99
N LEU A 182 5.15 -24.09 -23.16
CA LEU A 182 5.40 -24.84 -24.40
C LEU A 182 4.55 -24.40 -25.58
N LEU A 183 3.33 -23.90 -25.38
CA LEU A 183 2.44 -23.44 -26.44
C LEU A 183 2.93 -22.13 -27.09
N THR A 184 3.53 -21.26 -26.33
CA THR A 184 3.93 -19.93 -26.78
C THR A 184 5.45 -19.76 -26.90
N HIS A 185 6.23 -20.71 -26.40
CA HIS A 185 7.68 -20.59 -26.21
C HIS A 185 8.06 -19.40 -25.29
N SER A 186 7.17 -19.03 -24.38
CA SER A 186 7.42 -18.01 -23.35
C SER A 186 8.13 -18.63 -22.15
N GLU A 187 8.66 -17.79 -21.28
CA GLU A 187 9.40 -18.20 -20.08
C GLU A 187 8.92 -17.42 -18.86
N ILE A 188 8.62 -18.12 -17.76
CA ILE A 188 8.37 -17.54 -16.45
C ILE A 188 9.64 -17.69 -15.62
N LYS A 189 10.08 -16.63 -14.97
CA LYS A 189 11.31 -16.62 -14.18
C LYS A 189 11.19 -15.79 -12.91
N ALA A 190 11.61 -16.40 -11.78
CA ALA A 190 11.76 -15.68 -10.52
C ALA A 190 13.09 -14.90 -10.49
N LEU A 191 13.03 -13.62 -10.15
CA LEU A 191 14.20 -12.73 -10.08
C LEU A 191 14.21 -11.97 -8.76
N SER A 192 15.35 -11.93 -8.11
CA SER A 192 15.59 -11.09 -6.93
C SER A 192 16.24 -9.76 -7.29
N GLY A 193 16.45 -8.92 -6.28
CA GLY A 193 16.95 -7.54 -6.38
C GLY A 193 18.21 -7.25 -7.19
N ASP A 194 18.80 -8.24 -7.86
CA ASP A 194 19.88 -7.98 -8.84
C ASP A 194 19.30 -7.46 -10.16
N THR A 195 19.21 -6.13 -10.22
CA THR A 195 18.67 -5.41 -11.36
C THR A 195 19.51 -5.51 -12.63
N LYS A 196 20.76 -5.96 -12.54
CA LYS A 196 21.64 -6.12 -13.71
C LYS A 196 21.13 -7.21 -14.66
N SER A 197 20.47 -8.22 -14.14
CA SER A 197 19.90 -9.30 -14.93
C SER A 197 18.66 -8.89 -15.74
N LEU A 198 18.02 -7.77 -15.39
CA LEU A 198 16.81 -7.24 -16.06
C LEU A 198 17.12 -6.17 -17.11
N ASP A 199 18.32 -5.59 -17.11
CA ASP A 199 18.68 -4.53 -18.03
C ASP A 199 18.69 -5.07 -19.49
N GLY A 200 17.87 -4.44 -20.35
CA GLY A 200 17.68 -4.86 -21.74
C GLY A 200 16.59 -5.92 -21.98
N HIS A 201 15.98 -6.51 -20.97
CA HIS A 201 14.87 -7.45 -21.13
C HIS A 201 13.52 -6.76 -21.32
N ARG A 202 12.68 -7.33 -22.19
CA ARG A 202 11.31 -6.87 -22.45
C ARG A 202 10.34 -7.79 -21.71
N ALA A 203 9.82 -7.32 -20.56
CA ALA A 203 8.83 -8.04 -19.82
C ALA A 203 7.46 -7.99 -20.53
N TYR A 204 6.87 -9.12 -20.85
CA TYR A 204 5.49 -9.21 -21.27
C TYR A 204 4.55 -9.12 -20.05
N LEU A 205 4.93 -9.78 -18.96
CA LEU A 205 4.37 -9.59 -17.63
C LEU A 205 5.50 -9.38 -16.63
N GLY A 206 5.45 -8.29 -15.89
CA GLY A 206 6.32 -8.04 -14.73
C GLY A 206 5.51 -8.02 -13.45
N ILE A 207 5.68 -9.02 -12.61
CA ILE A 207 5.05 -9.09 -11.28
C ILE A 207 6.02 -8.50 -10.27
N VAL A 208 5.58 -7.46 -9.57
CA VAL A 208 6.33 -6.83 -8.47
C VAL A 208 5.59 -7.14 -7.18
N ASP A 209 6.05 -8.19 -6.52
CA ASP A 209 5.45 -8.66 -5.27
C ASP A 209 6.04 -7.96 -4.06
N GLU A 210 5.21 -7.83 -3.00
CA GLU A 210 5.55 -7.19 -1.73
C GLU A 210 6.24 -5.82 -1.92
N TYR A 211 5.67 -4.98 -2.82
CA TYR A 211 6.29 -3.70 -3.20
C TYR A 211 6.51 -2.76 -2.01
N HIS A 212 5.73 -2.89 -0.93
CA HIS A 212 5.93 -2.14 0.31
C HIS A 212 7.32 -2.36 0.94
N ALA A 213 7.96 -3.50 0.68
CA ALA A 213 9.28 -3.85 1.20
C ALA A 213 10.44 -3.31 0.33
N HIS A 214 10.16 -2.79 -0.87
CA HIS A 214 11.17 -2.25 -1.78
C HIS A 214 11.69 -0.89 -1.32
N LYS A 215 12.98 -0.78 -1.04
CA LYS A 215 13.62 0.46 -0.61
C LYS A 215 13.73 1.50 -1.73
N THR A 216 13.80 1.05 -2.98
CA THR A 216 13.92 1.90 -4.17
C THR A 216 12.92 1.47 -5.24
N ASN A 217 12.63 2.35 -6.19
CA ASN A 217 11.75 2.04 -7.33
C ASN A 217 12.51 1.44 -8.53
N GLN A 218 13.76 1.04 -8.36
CA GLN A 218 14.62 0.63 -9.48
C GLN A 218 14.05 -0.55 -10.25
N MET A 219 13.60 -1.61 -9.55
CA MET A 219 12.99 -2.79 -10.17
C MET A 219 11.76 -2.42 -11.00
N TYR A 220 10.83 -1.66 -10.41
CA TYR A 220 9.64 -1.18 -11.11
C TYR A 220 9.99 -0.37 -12.37
N LYS A 221 10.96 0.55 -12.27
CA LYS A 221 11.40 1.41 -13.39
C LYS A 221 12.07 0.63 -14.51
N LEU A 222 12.82 -0.42 -14.21
CA LEU A 222 13.40 -1.31 -15.21
C LEU A 222 12.32 -2.05 -15.99
N LEU A 223 11.33 -2.62 -15.32
CA LEU A 223 10.19 -3.26 -15.95
C LEU A 223 9.39 -2.26 -16.80
N GLU A 224 9.11 -1.05 -16.27
CA GLU A 224 8.40 0.01 -16.96
C GLU A 224 9.13 0.44 -18.26
N GLY A 225 10.45 0.54 -18.20
CA GLY A 225 11.30 0.80 -19.37
C GLY A 225 11.19 -0.28 -20.45
N GLY A 226 11.09 -1.55 -20.02
CA GLY A 226 11.03 -2.72 -20.91
C GLY A 226 9.72 -2.86 -21.70
N ILE A 227 8.59 -2.38 -21.16
CA ILE A 227 7.26 -2.58 -21.79
C ILE A 227 6.92 -1.57 -22.89
N LYS A 228 7.72 -0.53 -23.12
CA LYS A 228 7.40 0.59 -24.04
C LYS A 228 6.92 0.16 -25.43
N LYS A 229 7.57 -0.83 -26.02
CA LYS A 229 7.28 -1.35 -27.36
C LYS A 229 6.26 -2.49 -27.40
N LEU A 230 5.91 -3.06 -26.27
CA LEU A 230 4.99 -4.17 -26.16
C LEU A 230 3.56 -3.65 -25.99
N LYS A 231 2.62 -4.07 -26.82
CA LYS A 231 1.27 -3.47 -26.90
C LYS A 231 0.33 -3.93 -25.79
N SER A 232 0.47 -5.17 -25.33
CA SER A 232 -0.37 -5.77 -24.27
C SER A 232 0.43 -6.16 -23.02
N ALA A 233 1.66 -5.67 -22.83
CA ALA A 233 2.42 -6.00 -21.61
C ALA A 233 1.80 -5.35 -20.38
N LEU A 234 1.96 -6.01 -19.22
CA LEU A 234 1.44 -5.59 -17.93
C LEU A 234 2.58 -5.59 -16.89
N ILE A 235 2.63 -4.55 -16.05
CA ILE A 235 3.35 -4.58 -14.78
C ILE A 235 2.31 -4.69 -13.68
N SER A 236 2.29 -5.81 -12.98
CA SER A 236 1.40 -6.08 -11.86
C SER A 236 2.13 -5.83 -10.55
N VAL A 237 1.78 -4.75 -9.86
CA VAL A 237 2.22 -4.50 -8.50
C VAL A 237 1.18 -5.05 -7.55
N ILE A 238 1.61 -5.97 -6.69
CA ILE A 238 0.76 -6.53 -5.64
C ILE A 238 1.45 -6.38 -4.29
N THR A 239 0.71 -5.98 -3.24
CA THR A 239 1.33 -5.64 -1.96
C THR A 239 0.31 -5.61 -0.82
N THR A 240 0.81 -5.62 0.40
CA THR A 240 0.09 -5.10 1.57
C THR A 240 0.47 -3.63 1.80
N ALA A 241 -0.16 -2.97 2.76
CA ALA A 241 0.37 -1.73 3.34
C ALA A 241 1.72 -1.97 4.03
N GLY A 242 2.43 -0.90 4.33
CA GLY A 242 3.75 -0.93 4.95
C GLY A 242 3.94 0.11 6.05
N PHE A 243 5.18 0.18 6.56
CA PHE A 243 5.56 1.04 7.68
C PHE A 243 6.34 2.29 7.28
N ASP A 244 6.66 2.45 6.00
CA ASP A 244 7.46 3.57 5.50
C ASP A 244 6.63 4.43 4.52
N LEU A 245 6.14 5.56 5.02
CA LEU A 245 5.38 6.53 4.23
C LEU A 245 6.27 7.34 3.24
N LYS A 246 7.58 7.11 3.24
CA LYS A 246 8.51 7.69 2.24
C LYS A 246 8.87 6.69 1.15
N SER A 247 8.43 5.44 1.27
CA SER A 247 8.74 4.37 0.30
C SER A 247 8.20 4.66 -1.09
N PRO A 248 8.81 4.09 -2.13
CA PRO A 248 8.27 4.16 -3.50
C PRO A 248 6.85 3.59 -3.59
N CYS A 249 6.55 2.55 -2.82
CA CYS A 249 5.23 1.94 -2.77
C CYS A 249 4.18 2.90 -2.23
N TYR A 250 4.47 3.62 -1.13
CA TYR A 250 3.54 4.60 -0.58
C TYR A 250 3.25 5.75 -1.55
N LYS A 251 4.27 6.22 -2.27
CA LYS A 251 4.07 7.25 -3.32
C LYS A 251 3.17 6.77 -4.45
N LEU A 252 3.32 5.49 -4.86
CA LEU A 252 2.45 4.88 -5.86
C LEU A 252 1.03 4.68 -5.31
N TYR A 253 0.88 4.30 -4.05
CA TYR A 253 -0.39 4.21 -3.34
C TYR A 253 -1.12 5.57 -3.35
N GLU A 254 -0.47 6.66 -2.94
CA GLU A 254 -1.06 8.00 -2.95
C GLU A 254 -1.50 8.43 -4.37
N TYR A 255 -0.67 8.14 -5.37
CA TYR A 255 -1.02 8.37 -6.77
C TYR A 255 -2.28 7.57 -7.17
N CYS A 256 -2.36 6.29 -6.82
CA CYS A 256 -3.51 5.44 -7.12
C CYS A 256 -4.78 5.88 -6.39
N CYS A 257 -4.69 6.31 -5.12
CA CYS A 257 -5.81 6.89 -4.39
C CYS A 257 -6.35 8.16 -5.08
N ASN A 258 -5.46 9.06 -5.48
CA ASN A 258 -5.83 10.29 -6.19
C ASN A 258 -6.42 10.00 -7.57
N LEU A 259 -5.94 8.96 -8.26
CA LEU A 259 -6.51 8.52 -9.53
C LEU A 259 -7.96 8.03 -9.34
N LEU A 260 -8.24 7.21 -8.32
CA LEU A 260 -9.60 6.76 -8.03
C LEU A 260 -10.53 7.91 -7.61
N LYS A 261 -10.01 8.92 -6.93
CA LYS A 261 -10.76 10.14 -6.56
C LYS A 261 -10.95 11.12 -7.72
N GLY A 262 -10.44 10.81 -8.91
CA GLY A 262 -10.57 11.67 -10.10
C GLY A 262 -9.67 12.92 -10.10
N VAL A 263 -8.67 13.00 -9.21
CA VAL A 263 -7.68 14.09 -9.18
C VAL A 263 -6.71 13.98 -10.36
N PHE A 264 -6.40 12.74 -10.76
CA PHE A 264 -5.57 12.43 -11.91
C PHE A 264 -6.33 11.57 -12.91
N GLU A 265 -5.93 11.62 -14.18
CA GLU A 265 -6.44 10.77 -15.25
C GLU A 265 -5.34 9.84 -15.76
N ASN A 266 -5.58 8.54 -15.72
CA ASN A 266 -4.72 7.54 -16.34
C ASN A 266 -5.52 6.27 -16.66
N ASP A 267 -5.94 6.16 -17.90
CA ASP A 267 -6.74 5.04 -18.40
C ASP A 267 -6.00 3.70 -18.39
N SER A 268 -4.67 3.73 -18.41
CA SER A 268 -3.83 2.52 -18.48
C SER A 268 -3.43 1.95 -17.10
N GLN A 269 -3.82 2.63 -16.01
CA GLN A 269 -3.56 2.17 -14.66
C GLN A 269 -4.79 1.49 -14.05
N PHE A 270 -4.69 0.21 -13.74
CA PHE A 270 -5.66 -0.50 -12.89
C PHE A 270 -5.34 -0.29 -11.42
N VAL A 271 -6.36 -0.11 -10.60
CA VAL A 271 -6.21 0.07 -9.15
C VAL A 271 -7.26 -0.73 -8.41
N TYR A 272 -6.82 -1.49 -7.41
CA TYR A 272 -7.68 -2.14 -6.43
C TYR A 272 -7.02 -2.04 -5.06
N ILE A 273 -7.64 -1.31 -4.13
CA ILE A 273 -7.09 -1.06 -2.78
C ILE A 273 -8.15 -1.44 -1.76
N ALA A 274 -7.97 -2.62 -1.14
CA ALA A 274 -8.78 -3.07 -0.02
C ALA A 274 -8.11 -2.65 1.29
N GLN A 275 -8.70 -1.71 1.97
CA GLN A 275 -8.26 -1.21 3.26
C GLN A 275 -9.44 -0.70 4.08
N MET A 276 -9.27 -0.56 5.37
CA MET A 276 -10.26 0.11 6.22
C MET A 276 -10.40 1.59 5.86
N ASP A 277 -11.60 2.12 6.00
CA ASP A 277 -11.85 3.55 5.84
C ASP A 277 -11.31 4.33 7.05
N GLU A 278 -10.99 5.61 6.89
CA GLU A 278 -10.29 6.43 7.90
C GLU A 278 -11.03 6.52 9.24
N HIS A 279 -12.35 6.50 9.20
CA HIS A 279 -13.20 6.69 10.38
C HIS A 279 -13.75 5.38 10.96
N ASP A 280 -13.37 4.22 10.39
CA ASP A 280 -13.80 2.94 10.90
C ASP A 280 -13.19 2.63 12.27
N ASP A 281 -14.00 2.06 13.15
CA ASP A 281 -13.46 1.47 14.36
C ASP A 281 -12.69 0.19 14.03
N ARG A 282 -11.39 0.22 14.32
CA ARG A 282 -10.44 -0.89 14.05
C ARG A 282 -10.68 -2.14 14.87
N TYR A 283 -11.56 -2.09 15.85
CA TYR A 283 -11.86 -3.22 16.74
C TYR A 283 -13.23 -3.85 16.46
N VAL A 284 -13.95 -3.35 15.47
CA VAL A 284 -15.21 -3.92 14.98
C VAL A 284 -14.90 -4.89 13.84
N PRO A 285 -15.14 -6.22 14.01
CA PRO A 285 -14.76 -7.24 13.03
C PRO A 285 -15.37 -7.04 11.64
N GLU A 286 -16.60 -6.53 11.56
CA GLU A 286 -17.30 -6.26 10.30
C GLU A 286 -16.55 -5.25 9.42
N ASN A 287 -15.80 -4.33 10.03
CA ASN A 287 -14.97 -3.37 9.30
C ASN A 287 -13.74 -4.02 8.66
N TRP A 288 -13.26 -5.16 9.20
CA TRP A 288 -12.06 -5.82 8.69
C TRP A 288 -12.26 -6.40 7.29
N ILE A 289 -13.51 -6.70 6.91
CA ILE A 289 -13.90 -7.14 5.57
C ILE A 289 -13.44 -6.13 4.52
N LYS A 290 -13.48 -4.84 4.81
CA LYS A 290 -13.02 -3.79 3.90
C LYS A 290 -11.54 -3.91 3.52
N ALA A 291 -10.72 -4.43 4.43
CA ALA A 291 -9.29 -4.68 4.20
C ALA A 291 -9.01 -6.10 3.71
N ASN A 292 -9.91 -7.02 4.03
CA ASN A 292 -9.80 -8.45 3.73
C ASN A 292 -11.07 -8.94 3.03
N PRO A 293 -11.21 -8.71 1.73
CA PRO A 293 -12.42 -9.09 1.00
C PRO A 293 -12.80 -10.59 1.09
N ILE A 294 -11.83 -11.46 1.37
CA ILE A 294 -12.08 -12.89 1.56
C ILE A 294 -13.02 -13.16 2.75
N LEU A 295 -12.96 -12.33 3.80
CA LEU A 295 -13.76 -12.50 5.02
C LEU A 295 -15.27 -12.29 4.79
N GLU A 296 -15.68 -11.69 3.67
CA GLU A 296 -17.08 -11.61 3.25
C GLU A 296 -17.64 -12.99 2.91
N PHE A 297 -16.77 -13.89 2.42
CA PHE A 297 -17.14 -15.19 1.91
C PHE A 297 -16.70 -16.36 2.81
N ASP A 298 -15.78 -16.09 3.75
CA ASP A 298 -15.21 -17.07 4.66
C ASP A 298 -15.41 -16.61 6.12
N ARG A 299 -16.45 -17.13 6.76
CA ARG A 299 -16.83 -16.81 8.15
C ARG A 299 -15.84 -17.38 9.16
N ASP A 300 -15.30 -18.54 8.89
CA ASP A 300 -14.35 -19.21 9.79
C ASP A 300 -13.04 -18.40 9.85
N ALA A 301 -12.60 -17.86 8.69
CA ALA A 301 -11.45 -16.96 8.65
C ALA A 301 -11.68 -15.67 9.44
N LEU A 302 -12.89 -15.11 9.41
CA LEU A 302 -13.25 -13.94 10.24
C LEU A 302 -13.20 -14.28 11.73
N GLU A 303 -13.81 -15.40 12.14
CA GLU A 303 -13.81 -15.85 13.54
C GLU A 303 -12.38 -16.13 14.03
N ASN A 304 -11.52 -16.72 13.21
CA ASN A 304 -10.11 -16.97 13.53
C ASN A 304 -9.29 -15.68 13.68
N LEU A 305 -9.69 -14.59 13.03
CA LEU A 305 -8.99 -13.30 13.14
C LEU A 305 -9.31 -12.55 14.44
N ILE A 306 -10.47 -12.81 15.08
CA ILE A 306 -10.90 -12.14 16.31
C ILE A 306 -9.91 -12.33 17.47
N PRO A 307 -9.48 -13.55 17.85
CA PRO A 307 -8.53 -13.73 18.93
C PRO A 307 -7.16 -13.11 18.63
N ILE A 308 -6.74 -13.09 17.36
CA ILE A 308 -5.49 -12.43 16.94
C ILE A 308 -5.58 -10.92 17.18
N ALA A 309 -6.72 -10.30 16.83
CA ALA A 309 -6.98 -8.88 17.08
C ALA A 309 -6.98 -8.53 18.58
N HIS A 310 -7.60 -9.38 19.42
CA HIS A 310 -7.62 -9.21 20.87
C HIS A 310 -6.20 -9.28 21.44
N THR A 311 -5.43 -10.30 21.07
CA THR A 311 -4.04 -10.45 21.50
C THR A 311 -3.20 -9.25 21.08
N ALA A 312 -3.30 -8.82 19.82
CA ALA A 312 -2.58 -7.66 19.31
C ALA A 312 -2.95 -6.37 20.07
N ARG A 313 -4.24 -6.18 20.39
CA ARG A 313 -4.70 -5.03 21.19
C ARG A 313 -4.12 -5.05 22.61
N ASP A 314 -4.16 -6.21 23.27
CA ASP A 314 -3.79 -6.35 24.69
C ASP A 314 -2.26 -6.27 24.86
N MET A 315 -1.48 -6.83 23.93
CA MET A 315 -0.02 -6.71 23.90
C MET A 315 0.44 -5.32 23.48
N GLY A 316 -0.29 -4.68 22.56
CA GLY A 316 0.07 -3.34 22.03
C GLY A 316 1.37 -3.35 21.23
N GLY A 317 2.06 -2.21 21.14
CA GLY A 317 3.38 -2.10 20.56
C GLY A 317 3.49 -2.69 19.14
N GLU A 318 4.44 -3.62 18.93
CA GLU A 318 4.70 -4.23 17.62
C GLU A 318 3.57 -5.16 17.17
N ASP A 319 2.93 -5.88 18.07
CA ASP A 319 1.84 -6.80 17.75
C ASP A 319 0.63 -6.03 17.20
N LEU A 320 0.25 -4.94 17.87
CA LEU A 320 -0.83 -4.07 17.39
C LEU A 320 -0.48 -3.43 16.04
N ARG A 321 0.75 -2.96 15.89
CA ARG A 321 1.24 -2.42 14.61
C ARG A 321 1.11 -3.43 13.49
N ASP A 322 1.60 -4.63 13.72
CA ASP A 322 1.62 -5.70 12.71
C ASP A 322 0.19 -6.09 12.32
N PHE A 323 -0.72 -6.16 13.27
CA PHE A 323 -2.14 -6.38 13.02
C PHE A 323 -2.73 -5.27 12.14
N LEU A 324 -2.54 -4.00 12.51
CA LEU A 324 -3.10 -2.85 11.79
C LEU A 324 -2.56 -2.75 10.35
N VAL A 325 -1.28 -3.03 10.14
CA VAL A 325 -0.67 -2.92 8.81
C VAL A 325 -0.91 -4.15 7.96
N LYS A 326 -0.71 -5.34 8.53
CA LYS A 326 -0.71 -6.59 7.74
C LYS A 326 -2.11 -7.19 7.59
N GLN A 327 -2.99 -7.02 8.59
CA GLN A 327 -4.35 -7.52 8.55
C GLN A 327 -5.35 -6.44 8.13
N LEU A 328 -5.28 -5.23 8.70
CA LEU A 328 -6.20 -4.16 8.35
C LEU A 328 -5.70 -3.27 7.19
N ASN A 329 -4.54 -3.61 6.65
CA ASN A 329 -3.97 -3.00 5.44
C ASN A 329 -3.84 -1.47 5.51
N MET A 330 -3.53 -0.96 6.70
CA MET A 330 -3.43 0.46 7.01
C MET A 330 -1.98 0.93 6.90
N TRP A 331 -1.72 1.95 6.09
CA TRP A 331 -0.40 2.57 6.06
C TRP A 331 -0.12 3.33 7.35
N MET A 332 1.00 3.05 7.98
CA MET A 332 1.38 3.69 9.23
C MET A 332 2.88 4.00 9.22
N GLN A 333 3.23 5.22 9.64
CA GLN A 333 4.62 5.50 9.98
C GLN A 333 4.89 4.90 11.36
N TRP A 334 5.85 4.00 11.43
CA TRP A 334 6.24 3.40 12.69
C TRP A 334 7.68 3.74 13.03
N SER A 335 7.88 4.31 14.22
CA SER A 335 9.18 4.43 14.86
C SER A 335 9.25 3.44 16.02
N ASN A 336 10.35 2.72 16.17
CA ASN A 336 10.58 1.79 17.30
C ASN A 336 10.54 2.50 18.67
N SER A 337 10.56 3.83 18.69
CA SER A 337 10.44 4.67 19.88
C SER A 337 9.10 5.40 19.92
N LEU A 338 7.99 4.69 20.04
CA LEU A 338 6.70 5.31 20.36
C LEU A 338 6.69 5.74 21.83
N TYR A 339 7.08 6.98 22.08
CA TYR A 339 6.98 7.59 23.41
C TYR A 339 5.52 7.84 23.83
N ILE A 340 4.60 7.91 22.87
CA ILE A 340 3.17 8.16 23.10
C ILE A 340 2.40 6.89 22.72
N LYS A 341 1.95 6.14 23.73
CA LYS A 341 1.27 4.86 23.53
C LYS A 341 -0.15 5.01 22.95
N ASP A 342 -0.85 6.10 23.26
CA ASP A 342 -2.23 6.35 22.84
C ASP A 342 -2.35 7.70 22.15
N ILE A 343 -2.23 7.66 20.83
CA ILE A 343 -2.32 8.85 19.96
C ILE A 343 -3.72 9.49 20.00
N ALA A 344 -4.77 8.69 20.17
CA ALA A 344 -6.14 9.21 20.23
C ALA A 344 -6.32 10.06 21.49
N LYS A 345 -5.89 9.56 22.66
CA LYS A 345 -5.87 10.32 23.90
C LYS A 345 -4.98 11.55 23.82
N TRP A 346 -3.80 11.41 23.18
CA TRP A 346 -2.92 12.58 22.96
C TRP A 346 -3.60 13.65 22.12
N LYS A 347 -4.24 13.31 21.01
CA LYS A 347 -5.00 14.25 20.17
C LYS A 347 -6.17 14.86 20.92
N ALA A 348 -6.86 14.11 21.77
CA ALA A 348 -7.93 14.60 22.61
C ALA A 348 -7.48 15.61 23.68
N CYS A 349 -6.18 15.67 23.99
CA CYS A 349 -5.59 16.70 24.86
C CYS A 349 -5.36 18.03 24.14
N ALA A 350 -5.55 18.12 22.83
CA ALA A 350 -5.35 19.37 22.08
C ALA A 350 -6.36 20.45 22.56
N VAL A 351 -5.83 21.64 22.86
CA VAL A 351 -6.65 22.78 23.30
C VAL A 351 -6.36 23.99 22.42
N LEU A 352 -7.36 24.81 22.17
CA LEU A 352 -7.25 26.09 21.45
C LEU A 352 -6.74 27.22 22.38
N LYS A 353 -5.72 26.94 23.20
CA LYS A 353 -5.09 27.90 24.11
C LYS A 353 -3.63 28.12 23.71
N SER A 354 -3.13 29.30 23.94
CA SER A 354 -1.75 29.70 23.66
C SER A 354 -1.07 30.20 24.95
N LEU A 355 0.23 30.36 24.93
CA LEU A 355 0.97 30.95 26.04
C LEU A 355 0.43 32.35 26.47
N LYS A 356 -0.15 33.11 25.52
CA LYS A 356 -0.73 34.43 25.79
C LYS A 356 -1.91 34.36 26.76
N ASP A 357 -2.66 33.26 26.75
CA ASP A 357 -3.85 33.07 27.62
C ASP A 357 -3.47 32.82 29.08
N PHE A 358 -2.19 32.52 29.34
CA PHE A 358 -1.64 32.22 30.66
C PHE A 358 -0.68 33.29 31.18
N ARG A 359 -0.77 34.53 30.63
CA ARG A 359 0.12 35.60 31.03
C ARG A 359 -0.03 35.91 32.53
N GLY A 360 1.08 35.95 33.26
CA GLY A 360 1.12 36.14 34.71
C GLY A 360 0.91 34.88 35.55
N SER A 361 0.66 33.73 34.90
CA SER A 361 0.54 32.46 35.61
C SER A 361 1.92 31.89 35.96
N LYS A 362 1.98 31.16 37.09
CA LYS A 362 3.18 30.38 37.47
C LYS A 362 3.40 29.27 36.47
N CYS A 363 4.61 29.18 35.93
CA CYS A 363 5.02 28.11 35.04
C CYS A 363 6.26 27.36 35.55
N TYR A 364 6.44 26.16 35.03
CA TYR A 364 7.66 25.37 35.19
C TYR A 364 8.26 25.23 33.80
N VAL A 365 9.56 25.46 33.68
CA VAL A 365 10.28 25.40 32.41
C VAL A 365 11.35 24.33 32.48
N GLY A 366 11.29 23.38 31.58
CA GLY A 366 12.36 22.40 31.32
C GLY A 366 13.08 22.80 30.04
N VAL A 367 14.40 22.68 30.05
CA VAL A 367 15.26 22.95 28.89
C VAL A 367 16.17 21.77 28.67
N ASP A 368 16.16 21.22 27.48
CA ASP A 368 17.09 20.21 27.02
C ASP A 368 18.06 20.85 26.03
N LEU A 369 19.33 20.93 26.40
CA LEU A 369 20.40 21.57 25.64
C LEU A 369 21.18 20.53 24.86
N SER A 370 21.08 20.52 23.57
CA SER A 370 21.90 19.69 22.71
C SER A 370 23.27 20.27 22.46
N SER A 371 24.30 19.44 22.54
CA SER A 371 25.68 19.82 22.17
C SER A 371 25.95 19.75 20.66
N GLY A 372 24.95 19.55 19.82
CA GLY A 372 25.04 19.58 18.35
C GLY A 372 24.60 18.31 17.62
N GLY A 373 24.23 17.24 18.35
CA GLY A 373 23.72 15.98 17.75
C GLY A 373 22.20 15.85 17.73
N ASP A 374 21.47 16.59 18.56
CA ASP A 374 20.02 16.53 18.70
C ASP A 374 19.38 17.92 18.67
N LEU A 375 18.06 18.00 18.71
CA LEU A 375 17.33 19.26 18.88
C LEU A 375 17.59 19.83 20.29
N THR A 376 17.77 21.15 20.38
CA THR A 376 17.58 21.84 21.66
C THR A 376 16.09 22.10 21.85
N SER A 377 15.53 21.74 23.01
CA SER A 377 14.08 21.86 23.23
C SER A 377 13.74 22.57 24.54
N ILE A 378 12.65 23.33 24.53
CA ILE A 378 12.05 23.94 25.71
C ILE A 378 10.65 23.37 25.91
N ALA A 379 10.32 23.03 27.15
CA ALA A 379 8.98 22.64 27.57
C ALA A 379 8.52 23.59 28.70
N ILE A 380 7.34 24.19 28.53
CA ILE A 380 6.70 25.09 29.52
C ILE A 380 5.44 24.41 29.99
N VAL A 381 5.31 24.19 31.31
CA VAL A 381 4.14 23.57 31.94
C VAL A 381 3.45 24.58 32.85
N ILE A 382 2.17 24.78 32.62
CA ILE A 382 1.33 25.70 33.41
C ILE A 382 0.14 24.93 33.96
N SER A 383 -0.08 24.95 35.28
CA SER A 383 -1.25 24.35 35.88
C SER A 383 -2.39 25.36 35.99
N PHE A 384 -3.62 24.93 35.70
CA PHE A 384 -4.83 25.73 35.80
C PHE A 384 -6.04 24.90 36.24
N MET A 385 -7.08 25.52 36.74
CA MET A 385 -8.26 24.81 37.17
C MET A 385 -9.40 24.95 36.13
N VAL A 386 -10.10 23.83 35.89
CA VAL A 386 -11.33 23.79 35.10
C VAL A 386 -12.34 22.96 35.90
N GLU A 387 -13.44 23.58 36.31
CA GLU A 387 -14.52 22.91 37.08
C GLU A 387 -13.96 22.02 38.23
N ASP A 388 -13.20 22.61 39.12
CA ASP A 388 -12.52 21.97 40.26
C ASP A 388 -11.49 20.87 39.90
N THR A 389 -11.23 20.66 38.63
CA THR A 389 -10.20 19.71 38.17
C THR A 389 -8.93 20.46 37.77
N LYS A 390 -7.78 20.05 38.36
CA LYS A 390 -6.47 20.59 37.99
C LYS A 390 -6.03 20.03 36.65
N LYS A 391 -5.83 20.91 35.65
CA LYS A 391 -5.31 20.60 34.34
C LYS A 391 -3.95 21.25 34.12
N TYR A 392 -3.23 20.75 33.10
CA TYR A 392 -1.94 21.25 32.75
C TYR A 392 -1.94 21.66 31.27
N PHE A 393 -1.50 22.89 31.00
CA PHE A 393 -1.17 23.32 29.66
C PHE A 393 0.32 23.08 29.45
N VAL A 394 0.68 22.42 28.36
CA VAL A 394 2.05 22.12 27.98
C VAL A 394 2.34 22.77 26.64
N HIS A 395 3.36 23.60 26.59
CA HIS A 395 3.89 24.18 25.36
C HIS A 395 5.33 23.70 25.18
N THR A 396 5.64 23.17 24.00
CA THR A 396 7.00 22.74 23.64
C THR A 396 7.44 23.46 22.37
N HIS A 397 8.72 23.76 22.29
CA HIS A 397 9.34 24.33 21.09
C HIS A 397 10.75 23.81 20.94
N SER A 398 11.16 23.52 19.71
CA SER A 398 12.46 22.94 19.41
C SER A 398 13.25 23.82 18.45
N PHE A 399 14.59 23.73 18.55
CA PHE A 399 15.54 24.53 17.79
C PHE A 399 16.59 23.63 17.16
N ILE A 400 17.01 23.98 15.94
CA ILE A 400 18.04 23.26 15.18
C ILE A 400 19.02 24.26 14.57
N PRO A 401 20.34 23.98 14.58
CA PRO A 401 21.32 24.79 13.86
C PRO A 401 21.13 24.70 12.34
N SER A 402 21.30 25.79 11.62
CA SER A 402 21.06 25.85 10.16
C SER A 402 21.88 24.83 9.37
N SER A 403 23.15 24.64 9.71
CA SER A 403 24.04 23.69 9.02
C SER A 403 23.70 22.21 9.24
N ARG A 404 22.85 21.91 10.23
CA ARG A 404 22.48 20.53 10.59
C ARG A 404 21.15 20.07 9.99
N VAL A 405 20.37 20.96 9.42
CA VAL A 405 19.03 20.63 8.89
C VAL A 405 19.11 19.52 7.84
N ASP A 406 19.96 19.68 6.82
CA ASP A 406 20.10 18.70 5.74
C ASP A 406 20.71 17.37 6.21
N GLU A 407 21.62 17.42 7.17
CA GLU A 407 22.21 16.23 7.78
C GLU A 407 21.14 15.44 8.53
N HIS A 408 20.38 16.10 9.40
CA HIS A 408 19.33 15.47 10.18
C HIS A 408 18.17 14.93 9.34
N ILE A 409 17.80 15.61 8.25
CA ILE A 409 16.81 15.07 7.30
C ILE A 409 17.28 13.70 6.76
N LYS A 410 18.57 13.55 6.49
CA LYS A 410 19.13 12.30 5.95
C LYS A 410 19.35 11.22 7.00
N THR A 411 19.85 11.59 8.18
CA THR A 411 20.21 10.64 9.25
C THR A 411 18.98 10.16 10.01
N ASP A 412 18.14 11.11 10.44
CA ASP A 412 16.99 10.80 11.29
C ASP A 412 15.77 10.36 10.49
N LYS A 413 15.80 10.60 9.16
CA LYS A 413 14.69 10.33 8.23
C LYS A 413 13.37 11.01 8.65
N VAL A 414 13.49 12.22 9.21
CA VAL A 414 12.41 13.04 9.72
C VAL A 414 12.28 14.31 8.85
N PRO A 415 11.05 14.77 8.51
CA PRO A 415 10.83 15.93 7.65
C PRO A 415 11.04 17.26 8.40
N TYR A 416 12.25 17.57 8.79
CA TYR A 416 12.57 18.83 9.49
C TYR A 416 12.24 20.07 8.66
N ASP A 417 12.42 20.03 7.36
CA ASP A 417 12.04 21.06 6.40
C ASP A 417 10.54 21.42 6.53
N VAL A 418 9.67 20.42 6.55
CA VAL A 418 8.22 20.60 6.74
C VAL A 418 7.89 21.14 8.14
N TRP A 419 8.63 20.70 9.17
CA TRP A 419 8.41 21.20 10.54
C TRP A 419 8.86 22.64 10.71
N ILE A 420 9.94 23.04 10.04
CA ILE A 420 10.43 24.43 10.01
C ILE A 420 9.40 25.32 9.29
N GLU A 421 8.89 24.90 8.13
CA GLU A 421 7.87 25.62 7.38
C GLU A 421 6.58 25.83 8.19
N LYS A 422 6.19 24.81 8.97
CA LYS A 422 5.02 24.88 9.87
C LYS A 422 5.29 25.64 11.20
N GLY A 423 6.50 26.13 11.42
CA GLY A 423 6.87 26.82 12.65
C GLY A 423 6.95 25.94 13.90
N LEU A 424 7.05 24.62 13.73
CA LEU A 424 7.20 23.65 14.83
C LEU A 424 8.64 23.54 15.32
N VAL A 425 9.61 23.85 14.46
CA VAL A 425 11.04 23.89 14.74
C VAL A 425 11.58 25.23 14.25
N THR A 426 12.40 25.89 15.04
CA THR A 426 13.07 27.14 14.65
C THR A 426 14.53 26.86 14.30
N VAL A 427 14.94 27.35 13.14
CA VAL A 427 16.35 27.33 12.74
C VAL A 427 17.09 28.44 13.45
N THR A 428 18.25 28.12 14.05
CA THR A 428 19.13 29.10 14.68
C THR A 428 20.42 29.25 13.89
N GLU A 429 20.94 30.45 13.84
CA GLU A 429 22.22 30.78 13.15
C GLU A 429 23.25 31.24 14.14
N THR A 430 24.40 30.55 14.14
CA THR A 430 25.61 30.97 14.87
C THR A 430 26.81 31.06 13.93
N LEU A 431 27.85 31.78 14.32
CA LEU A 431 29.11 31.80 13.57
C LEU A 431 29.62 30.34 13.43
N GLY A 432 29.64 29.86 12.20
CA GLY A 432 29.97 28.46 11.86
C GLY A 432 28.78 27.50 11.78
N GLY A 433 27.56 27.90 12.15
CA GLY A 433 26.31 27.17 11.93
C GLY A 433 26.15 25.83 12.65
N ILE A 434 27.13 25.38 13.45
CA ILE A 434 27.21 24.02 13.99
C ILE A 434 26.48 23.86 15.33
N LYS A 435 26.32 24.95 16.07
CA LYS A 435 25.73 24.95 17.43
C LYS A 435 24.42 25.74 17.44
N THR A 436 23.48 25.32 18.28
CA THR A 436 22.26 26.08 18.55
C THR A 436 22.60 27.43 19.24
N ASP A 437 21.94 28.51 18.82
CA ASP A 437 22.09 29.80 19.47
C ASP A 437 21.30 29.87 20.78
N TYR A 438 21.95 29.49 21.87
CA TYR A 438 21.35 29.53 23.20
C TYR A 438 20.98 30.95 23.65
N LYS A 439 21.71 31.96 23.18
CA LYS A 439 21.41 33.37 23.50
C LYS A 439 20.09 33.78 22.88
N TYR A 440 19.85 33.43 21.63
CA TYR A 440 18.59 33.65 20.96
C TYR A 440 17.42 32.99 21.71
N ILE A 441 17.60 31.74 22.13
CA ILE A 441 16.61 30.98 22.88
C ILE A 441 16.31 31.65 24.23
N CYS A 442 17.34 32.05 24.97
CA CYS A 442 17.16 32.77 26.23
C CYS A 442 16.43 34.10 26.07
N LEU A 443 16.68 34.84 24.98
CA LEU A 443 15.98 36.09 24.70
C LEU A 443 14.50 35.86 24.32
N LEU A 444 14.21 34.81 23.60
CA LEU A 444 12.85 34.47 23.17
C LEU A 444 11.94 34.09 24.36
N TYR A 445 12.49 33.40 25.36
CA TYR A 445 11.77 32.92 26.54
C TYR A 445 12.20 33.63 27.83
N ARG A 446 12.73 34.84 27.75
CA ARG A 446 13.21 35.61 28.91
C ARG A 446 12.08 35.86 29.89
N ALA A 447 12.20 35.29 31.08
CA ALA A 447 11.39 35.70 32.22
C ALA A 447 11.94 37.05 32.74
N PRO A 448 11.09 38.01 33.18
CA PRO A 448 11.59 39.23 33.79
C PRO A 448 12.42 38.83 35.02
N SER A 449 13.70 39.20 35.00
CA SER A 449 14.60 39.01 36.14
C SER A 449 14.20 39.97 37.27
N PRO A 450 14.33 39.57 38.56
CA PRO A 450 14.18 40.50 39.67
C PRO A 450 15.08 41.73 39.58
N ARG A 451 16.13 41.71 38.76
CA ARG A 451 17.04 42.85 38.50
C ARG A 451 16.46 43.83 37.47
N ASP A 452 15.45 43.43 36.69
CA ASP A 452 14.82 44.33 35.70
C ASP A 452 13.77 45.23 36.31
N SER A 453 13.42 45.06 37.61
CA SER A 453 12.44 45.85 38.35
C SER A 453 13.05 47.04 39.10
N THR A 454 14.35 47.30 38.96
CA THR A 454 15.05 48.41 39.70
C THR A 454 15.55 49.53 38.79
N SER A 455 15.03 49.69 37.58
CA SER A 455 15.29 50.86 36.74
C SER A 455 13.95 51.48 36.29
N SER A 456 13.35 52.24 37.17
CA SER A 456 12.46 53.34 36.85
C SER A 456 12.92 54.60 37.50
#